data_a2f9a0f9f921b2f6f1f8e3e26a2a7117
#
_entry.id   a2f9a0f9f921b2f6f1f8e3e26a2a7117
#
_cell.length_a   1.000
_cell.length_b   1.000
_cell.length_c   1.000
_cell.angle_alpha   90.00
_cell.angle_beta   90.00
_cell.angle_gamma   90.00
#
_symmetry.space_group_name_H-M   'P 1'
#
loop_
_entity.id
_entity.type
_entity.pdbx_description
1 polymer ?
#
loop_
_entity_poly.entity_id
_entity_poly.type
_entity_poly.pdbx_seq_one_letter_code
_entity_poly.pdbx_strand_id
1 'polypeptide(L)'
;MCVKIKMKHPEQLFPAIENGIKIKKIKSWEIDEDGHITHTPNKFYKKAWFSASVDQNNGEVVFKYIRQKNAKEDRALYGMYHGRLLKMIMSNFYKKFEVLSTVIE
;
A
#
# COMPACT_ATOMS: atom_id res chain seq x y z
N MET A 1 -9.82 -3.74 6.71
CA MET A 1 -8.46 -3.34 7.10
C MET A 1 -7.87 -2.43 6.05
N CYS A 2 -7.46 -1.24 6.45
CA CYS A 2 -6.90 -0.29 5.51
C CYS A 2 -5.86 0.61 6.16
N VAL A 3 -5.06 1.25 5.32
CA VAL A 3 -4.12 2.30 5.70
C VAL A 3 -4.61 3.59 5.08
N LYS A 4 -4.74 4.63 5.88
CA LYS A 4 -5.16 5.95 5.42
C LYS A 4 -4.01 6.93 5.57
N ILE A 5 -3.74 7.69 4.52
CA ILE A 5 -2.66 8.66 4.50
C ILE A 5 -3.25 10.02 4.14
N LYS A 6 -3.22 10.93 5.09
CA LYS A 6 -3.68 12.29 4.87
C LYS A 6 -2.56 13.12 4.27
N MET A 7 -2.85 13.79 3.16
CA MET A 7 -1.84 14.59 2.47
C MET A 7 -2.51 15.67 1.62
N LYS A 8 -1.73 16.67 1.26
CA LYS A 8 -2.22 17.83 0.54
C LYS A 8 -2.74 17.48 -0.86
N HIS A 9 -2.06 16.57 -1.55
CA HIS A 9 -2.41 16.15 -2.92
C HIS A 9 -2.52 14.64 -2.98
N PRO A 10 -3.59 14.05 -2.42
CA PRO A 10 -3.69 12.58 -2.30
C PRO A 10 -3.70 11.86 -3.65
N GLU A 11 -4.18 12.52 -4.70
CA GLU A 11 -4.23 11.96 -6.06
C GLU A 11 -2.84 11.70 -6.66
N GLN A 12 -1.79 12.27 -6.06
CA GLN A 12 -0.43 12.14 -6.60
C GLN A 12 0.35 10.96 -6.02
N LEU A 13 -0.10 10.38 -4.90
CA LEU A 13 0.69 9.37 -4.20
C LEU A 13 0.81 8.06 -4.97
N PHE A 14 -0.31 7.49 -5.40
CA PHE A 14 -0.26 6.19 -6.08
C PHE A 14 0.48 6.24 -7.41
N PRO A 15 0.28 7.27 -8.25
CA PRO A 15 1.11 7.43 -9.45
C PRO A 15 2.61 7.53 -9.15
N ALA A 16 2.98 8.17 -8.03
CA ALA A 16 4.39 8.26 -7.62
C ALA A 16 4.94 6.89 -7.17
N ILE A 17 4.13 6.09 -6.47
CA ILE A 17 4.49 4.72 -6.10
C ILE A 17 4.67 3.88 -7.37
N GLU A 18 3.73 3.96 -8.27
CA GLU A 18 3.75 3.23 -9.54
C GLU A 18 5.02 3.55 -10.34
N ASN A 19 5.34 4.83 -10.46
CA ASN A 19 6.55 5.25 -11.13
C ASN A 19 7.81 4.74 -10.42
N GLY A 20 7.84 4.82 -9.09
CA GLY A 20 8.96 4.32 -8.29
C GLY A 20 9.20 2.82 -8.47
N ILE A 21 8.14 2.05 -8.60
CA ILE A 21 8.23 0.61 -8.90
C ILE A 21 8.79 0.40 -10.31
N LYS A 22 8.29 1.16 -11.28
CA LYS A 22 8.70 1.06 -12.68
C LYS A 22 10.19 1.33 -12.89
N ILE A 23 10.71 2.38 -12.25
CA ILE A 23 12.13 2.75 -12.35
C ILE A 23 13.03 2.01 -11.36
N LYS A 24 12.46 1.04 -10.62
CA LYS A 24 13.17 0.21 -9.65
C LYS A 24 13.76 0.97 -8.46
N LYS A 25 13.26 2.16 -8.18
CA LYS A 25 13.59 2.91 -6.97
C LYS A 25 12.88 2.32 -5.76
N ILE A 26 11.65 1.88 -5.94
CA ILE A 26 10.89 1.13 -4.94
C ILE A 26 11.08 -0.35 -5.24
N LYS A 27 11.84 -1.03 -4.39
CA LYS A 27 12.14 -2.44 -4.52
C LYS A 27 11.18 -3.23 -3.63
N SER A 28 11.05 -4.53 -3.87
CA SER A 28 10.23 -5.44 -3.07
C SER A 28 8.72 -5.23 -3.21
N TRP A 29 8.28 -4.43 -4.17
CA TRP A 29 6.87 -4.28 -4.52
C TRP A 29 6.69 -4.37 -6.03
N GLU A 30 5.56 -4.90 -6.44
CA GLU A 30 5.19 -5.06 -7.84
C GLU A 30 3.74 -4.63 -8.01
N ILE A 31 3.41 -4.05 -9.17
CA ILE A 31 2.03 -3.68 -9.50
C ILE A 31 1.49 -4.68 -10.53
N ASP A 32 0.26 -5.15 -10.34
CA ASP A 32 -0.37 -6.11 -11.24
C ASP A 32 -1.28 -5.42 -12.26
N GLU A 33 -1.94 -6.23 -13.10
CA GLU A 33 -2.82 -5.75 -14.16
C GLU A 33 -4.02 -4.97 -13.63
N ASP A 34 -4.46 -5.27 -12.41
CA ASP A 34 -5.60 -4.61 -11.79
C ASP A 34 -5.20 -3.33 -11.04
N GLY A 35 -3.93 -2.96 -11.07
CA GLY A 35 -3.42 -1.80 -10.36
C GLY A 35 -3.22 -2.03 -8.87
N HIS A 36 -3.19 -3.29 -8.44
CA HIS A 36 -2.92 -3.64 -7.05
C HIS A 36 -1.43 -3.90 -6.85
N ILE A 37 -0.92 -3.57 -5.66
CA ILE A 37 0.49 -3.80 -5.33
C ILE A 37 0.63 -5.01 -4.42
N THR A 38 1.65 -5.81 -4.67
CA THR A 38 1.98 -6.98 -3.86
C THR A 38 3.44 -6.95 -3.47
N HIS A 39 3.74 -7.49 -2.28
CA HIS A 39 5.11 -7.56 -1.77
C HIS A 39 5.83 -8.74 -2.44
N THR A 40 7.04 -8.53 -2.96
CA THR A 40 7.69 -9.51 -3.84
C THR A 40 8.55 -10.59 -3.18
N PRO A 41 9.10 -10.44 -1.95
CA PRO A 41 9.87 -11.53 -1.34
C PRO A 41 9.10 -12.85 -1.34
N ASN A 42 9.79 -13.97 -1.59
CA ASN A 42 9.16 -15.27 -1.85
C ASN A 42 8.08 -15.68 -0.86
N LYS A 43 8.25 -15.36 0.42
CA LYS A 43 7.27 -15.71 1.46
C LYS A 43 5.94 -14.98 1.28
N PHE A 44 5.97 -13.85 0.58
CA PHE A 44 4.83 -12.91 0.53
C PHE A 44 4.26 -12.74 -0.87
N TYR A 45 4.99 -13.16 -1.89
CA TYR A 45 4.61 -12.88 -3.28
C TYR A 45 3.25 -13.47 -3.61
N LYS A 46 2.35 -12.62 -4.06
CA LYS A 46 0.97 -12.97 -4.43
C LYS A 46 0.17 -13.65 -3.31
N LYS A 47 0.54 -13.42 -2.06
CA LYS A 47 -0.25 -13.87 -0.90
C LYS A 47 -1.33 -12.86 -0.54
N ALA A 48 -1.05 -11.58 -0.79
CA ALA A 48 -2.00 -10.49 -0.56
C ALA A 48 -1.64 -9.30 -1.44
N TRP A 49 -2.52 -8.32 -1.48
CA TRP A 49 -2.35 -7.11 -2.27
C TRP A 49 -2.91 -5.92 -1.52
N PHE A 50 -2.51 -4.72 -1.95
CA PHE A 50 -3.20 -3.49 -1.58
C PHE A 50 -3.78 -2.84 -2.83
N SER A 51 -5.02 -2.37 -2.72
CA SER A 51 -5.61 -1.45 -3.70
C SER A 51 -5.58 -0.05 -3.11
N ALA A 52 -5.36 0.95 -3.96
CA ALA A 52 -5.35 2.34 -3.53
C ALA A 52 -6.55 3.08 -4.10
N SER A 53 -7.16 3.91 -3.28
CA SER A 53 -8.22 4.83 -3.72
C SER A 53 -8.02 6.18 -3.06
N VAL A 54 -8.63 7.22 -3.63
CA VAL A 54 -8.52 8.57 -3.10
C VAL A 54 -9.86 8.98 -2.51
N ASP A 55 -9.83 9.42 -1.25
CA ASP A 55 -10.97 10.04 -0.59
C ASP A 55 -10.77 11.55 -0.63
N GLN A 56 -11.37 12.19 -1.62
CA GLN A 56 -11.23 13.62 -1.84
C GLN A 56 -11.83 14.45 -0.70
N ASN A 57 -12.90 13.97 -0.10
CA ASN A 57 -13.58 14.70 0.97
C ASN A 57 -12.69 14.85 2.21
N ASN A 58 -11.90 13.82 2.50
CA ASN A 58 -11.01 13.81 3.66
C ASN A 58 -9.55 14.09 3.31
N GLY A 59 -9.22 14.27 2.04
CA GLY A 59 -7.84 14.49 1.61
C GLY A 59 -6.94 13.31 1.91
N GLU A 60 -7.43 12.10 1.69
CA GLU A 60 -6.72 10.87 2.07
C GLU A 60 -6.54 9.93 0.89
N VAL A 61 -5.43 9.18 0.92
CA VAL A 61 -5.26 7.98 0.11
C VAL A 61 -5.56 6.80 1.01
N VAL A 62 -6.41 5.89 0.52
CA VAL A 62 -6.82 4.71 1.28
C VAL A 62 -6.25 3.47 0.61
N PHE A 63 -5.41 2.73 1.32
CA PHE A 63 -4.88 1.44 0.86
C PHE A 63 -5.66 0.34 1.55
N LYS A 64 -6.39 -0.44 0.75
CA LYS A 64 -7.20 -1.54 1.25
C LYS A 64 -6.48 -2.87 1.06
N TYR A 65 -6.37 -3.65 2.13
CA TYR A 65 -5.74 -4.97 2.11
C TYR A 65 -6.68 -5.99 1.46
N ILE A 66 -6.13 -6.73 0.50
CA ILE A 66 -6.86 -7.78 -0.24
C ILE A 66 -6.07 -9.07 -0.10
N ARG A 67 -6.67 -10.11 0.48
CA ARG A 67 -6.03 -11.42 0.57
C ARG A 67 -6.47 -12.31 -0.58
N GLN A 68 -5.74 -13.40 -0.79
CA GLN A 68 -6.07 -14.41 -1.79
C GLN A 68 -7.50 -14.91 -1.59
N LYS A 69 -8.20 -15.14 -2.71
CA LYS A 69 -9.55 -15.72 -2.69
C LYS A 69 -9.49 -17.10 -2.02
N ASN A 70 -10.44 -17.34 -1.10
CA ASN A 70 -10.55 -18.58 -0.33
C ASN A 70 -9.38 -18.85 0.64
N ALA A 71 -8.49 -17.89 0.84
CA ALA A 71 -7.44 -18.03 1.84
C ALA A 71 -8.00 -17.83 3.23
N LYS A 72 -7.46 -18.58 4.20
CA LYS A 72 -7.79 -18.36 5.61
C LYS A 72 -7.21 -17.03 6.06
N GLU A 73 -7.86 -16.42 7.05
CA GLU A 73 -7.32 -15.24 7.68
C GLU A 73 -5.97 -15.54 8.31
N ASP A 74 -4.98 -14.72 8.00
CA ASP A 74 -3.62 -14.86 8.51
C ASP A 74 -3.18 -13.49 9.05
N ARG A 75 -3.23 -13.36 10.37
CA ARG A 75 -2.89 -12.10 11.04
C ARG A 75 -1.41 -11.76 10.94
N ALA A 76 -0.56 -12.77 10.91
CA ALA A 76 0.87 -12.57 10.76
C ALA A 76 1.18 -12.02 9.37
N LEU A 77 0.58 -12.59 8.33
CA LEU A 77 0.73 -12.11 6.96
C LEU A 77 0.21 -10.68 6.82
N TYR A 78 -0.96 -10.39 7.39
CA TYR A 78 -1.52 -9.05 7.39
C TYR A 78 -0.57 -8.05 8.03
N GLY A 79 -0.05 -8.37 9.22
CA GLY A 79 0.89 -7.51 9.92
C GLY A 79 2.16 -7.24 9.13
N MET A 80 2.69 -8.26 8.46
CA MET A 80 3.89 -8.11 7.63
C MET A 80 3.63 -7.21 6.42
N TYR A 81 2.53 -7.42 5.70
CA TYR A 81 2.16 -6.57 4.57
C TYR A 81 1.95 -5.13 5.00
N HIS A 82 1.25 -4.95 6.10
CA HIS A 82 0.95 -3.63 6.67
C HIS A 82 2.23 -2.88 7.04
N GLY A 83 3.09 -3.53 7.81
CA GLY A 83 4.36 -2.94 8.24
C GLY A 83 5.28 -2.62 7.07
N ARG A 84 5.33 -3.50 6.07
CA ARG A 84 6.15 -3.26 4.88
C ARG A 84 5.61 -2.13 4.01
N LEU A 85 4.28 -1.99 3.92
CA LEU A 85 3.67 -0.86 3.23
C LEU A 85 4.03 0.46 3.91
N LEU A 86 3.87 0.52 5.24
CA LEU A 86 4.22 1.71 6.01
C LEU A 86 5.70 2.07 5.84
N LYS A 87 6.58 1.08 5.89
CA LYS A 87 8.01 1.30 5.70
C LYS A 87 8.31 1.87 4.31
N MET A 88 7.69 1.34 3.28
CA MET A 88 7.88 1.81 1.90
C MET A 88 7.43 3.27 1.77
N ILE A 89 6.28 3.59 2.30
CA ILE A 89 5.73 4.95 2.21
C ILE A 89 6.59 5.92 3.03
N MET A 90 6.96 5.57 4.25
CA MET A 90 7.82 6.41 5.09
C MET A 90 9.18 6.65 4.45
N SER A 91 9.79 5.60 3.89
CA SER A 91 11.13 5.70 3.32
C SER A 91 11.18 6.56 2.04
N ASN A 92 10.10 6.56 1.25
CA ASN A 92 10.12 7.20 -0.06
C ASN A 92 9.33 8.50 -0.13
N PHE A 93 8.37 8.71 0.76
CA PHE A 93 7.41 9.82 0.62
C PHE A 93 7.17 10.59 1.91
N TYR A 94 8.01 10.45 2.93
CA TYR A 94 7.75 11.02 4.26
C TYR A 94 7.51 12.55 4.27
N LYS A 95 8.03 13.26 3.28
CA LYS A 95 7.86 14.71 3.18
C LYS A 95 6.52 15.13 2.55
N LYS A 96 5.75 14.18 2.04
CA LYS A 96 4.56 14.46 1.23
C LYS A 96 3.25 14.22 1.96
N PHE A 97 3.27 13.68 3.17
CA PHE A 97 2.04 13.42 3.90
C PHE A 97 2.06 14.05 5.29
N GLU A 98 0.87 14.34 5.81
CA GLU A 98 0.69 14.98 7.12
C GLU A 98 0.44 13.96 8.22
N VAL A 99 -0.43 12.98 7.96
CA VAL A 99 -0.83 11.98 8.94
C VAL A 99 -0.87 10.61 8.27
N LEU A 100 -0.23 9.66 8.92
CA LEU A 100 -0.29 8.26 8.53
C LEU A 100 -1.03 7.50 9.61
N SER A 101 -2.13 6.86 9.27
CA SER A 101 -2.91 6.09 10.23
C SER A 101 -3.32 4.74 9.64
N THR A 102 -3.58 3.79 10.52
CA THR A 102 -4.07 2.47 10.14
C THR A 102 -5.42 2.22 10.80
N VAL A 103 -6.31 1.61 10.05
CA VAL A 103 -7.65 1.29 10.54
C VAL A 103 -7.88 -0.21 10.38
N ILE A 104 -8.18 -0.86 11.49
CA ILE A 104 -8.55 -2.27 11.51
C ILE A 104 -10.07 -2.33 11.60
N GLU A 105 -10.68 -2.86 10.57
CA GLU A 105 -12.13 -3.00 10.50
C GLU A 105 -12.56 -4.45 10.61
#